data_570af9aec994111de03fa493cba22379
#
_entry.id   570af9aec994111de03fa493cba22379
#
_cell.length_a   1.000
_cell.length_b   1.000
_cell.length_c   1.000
_cell.angle_alpha   90.00
_cell.angle_beta   90.00
_cell.angle_gamma   90.00
#
_symmetry.space_group_name_H-M   'P 1'
#
loop_
_entity.id
_entity.type
_entity.pdbx_description
1 polymer ?
#
loop_
_entity_poly.entity_id
_entity_poly.type
_entity_poly.pdbx_seq_one_letter_code
_entity_poly.pdbx_strand_id
1 'polypeptide(L)'
;MDIPVYLITGFLDAGKTDFINGILKDGFASEDRTLLLCCEEGETEYDPKVLFNVFTYTVDDPAQLTPEFFKKLEKQYRPKQVIIEFNGMWSFEPLYREGLPANWILYQIMCLVDATTFEPYLRNMGQLMMEKILNADMIIFNRCNEELRKALRGRNLRMVNRRADIYLENTDGTSEDYVTEDMAPFDLSGGHLDVPDNDYGIWYVDMMDNPQRYDGIT
;
A
#
# COMPACT_ATOMS: atom_id res chain seq x y z
N MET A 1 23.45 -6.57 -7.14
CA MET A 1 22.16 -6.64 -7.82
C MET A 1 21.13 -6.26 -6.79
N ASP A 2 20.29 -5.30 -7.09
CA ASP A 2 19.29 -4.81 -6.16
C ASP A 2 18.16 -5.83 -6.02
N ILE A 3 17.64 -5.96 -4.82
CA ILE A 3 16.54 -6.86 -4.47
C ILE A 3 15.30 -6.00 -4.21
N PRO A 4 14.29 -6.04 -5.07
CA PRO A 4 13.06 -5.31 -4.85
C PRO A 4 12.29 -5.88 -3.66
N VAL A 5 11.76 -4.98 -2.84
CA VAL A 5 10.92 -5.28 -1.67
C VAL A 5 9.51 -4.74 -1.94
N TYR A 6 8.53 -5.62 -1.90
CA TYR A 6 7.10 -5.30 -1.99
C TYR A 6 6.49 -5.44 -0.60
N LEU A 7 6.04 -4.34 -0.05
CA LEU A 7 5.47 -4.31 1.30
C LEU A 7 3.95 -4.20 1.20
N ILE A 8 3.26 -5.24 1.67
CA ILE A 8 1.80 -5.31 1.72
C ILE A 8 1.37 -5.05 3.16
N THR A 9 0.61 -3.99 3.38
CA THR A 9 0.10 -3.58 4.69
C THR A 9 -1.41 -3.41 4.68
N GLY A 10 -1.99 -3.22 5.84
CA GLY A 10 -3.43 -3.10 6.07
C GLY A 10 -3.79 -3.72 7.41
N PHE A 11 -4.87 -3.30 8.03
CA PHE A 11 -5.29 -3.85 9.32
C PHE A 11 -5.63 -5.34 9.24
N LEU A 12 -5.83 -5.97 10.41
CA LEU A 12 -6.24 -7.37 10.50
C LEU A 12 -7.48 -7.58 9.62
N ASP A 13 -7.55 -8.73 8.98
CA ASP A 13 -8.64 -9.14 8.07
C ASP A 13 -8.88 -8.24 6.84
N ALA A 14 -7.96 -7.32 6.54
CA ALA A 14 -8.03 -6.53 5.31
C ALA A 14 -7.77 -7.33 4.02
N GLY A 15 -7.53 -8.65 4.11
CA GLY A 15 -7.34 -9.53 2.95
C GLY A 15 -5.91 -9.57 2.41
N LYS A 16 -4.89 -9.21 3.20
CA LYS A 16 -3.48 -9.22 2.78
C LYS A 16 -3.03 -10.60 2.27
N THR A 17 -3.28 -11.64 3.04
CA THR A 17 -2.90 -13.02 2.69
C THR A 17 -3.60 -13.49 1.41
N ASP A 18 -4.90 -13.16 1.24
CA ASP A 18 -5.65 -13.49 0.02
C ASP A 18 -5.09 -12.77 -1.19
N PHE A 19 -4.75 -11.48 -1.04
CA PHE A 19 -4.10 -10.69 -2.09
C PHE A 19 -2.75 -11.29 -2.49
N ILE A 20 -1.90 -11.64 -1.51
CA ILE A 20 -0.60 -12.28 -1.77
C ILE A 20 -0.80 -13.63 -2.47
N ASN A 21 -1.72 -14.47 -2.02
CA ASN A 21 -2.06 -15.72 -2.69
C ASN A 21 -2.50 -15.49 -4.14
N GLY A 22 -3.28 -14.42 -4.39
CA GLY A 22 -3.72 -14.01 -5.74
C GLY A 22 -2.54 -13.69 -6.65
N ILE A 23 -1.67 -12.75 -6.27
CA ILE A 23 -0.52 -12.35 -7.09
C ILE A 23 0.49 -13.50 -7.29
N LEU A 24 0.68 -14.36 -6.30
CA LEU A 24 1.52 -15.54 -6.44
C LEU A 24 0.91 -16.54 -7.43
N LYS A 25 -0.40 -16.74 -7.40
CA LYS A 25 -1.14 -17.59 -8.36
C LYS A 25 -1.03 -17.06 -9.79
N ASP A 26 -1.05 -15.74 -9.95
CA ASP A 26 -0.90 -15.07 -11.24
C ASP A 26 0.55 -15.06 -11.76
N GLY A 27 1.47 -15.67 -11.01
CA GLY A 27 2.84 -15.92 -11.45
C GLY A 27 3.86 -14.87 -11.01
N PHE A 28 3.53 -14.00 -10.07
CA PHE A 28 4.44 -12.96 -9.57
C PHE A 28 5.79 -13.49 -9.07
N ALA A 29 5.83 -14.73 -8.56
CA ALA A 29 7.05 -15.39 -8.08
C ALA A 29 7.49 -16.58 -8.95
N SER A 30 6.95 -16.74 -10.17
CA SER A 30 7.16 -17.94 -10.98
C SER A 30 8.61 -18.12 -11.44
N GLU A 31 9.32 -17.04 -11.75
CA GLU A 31 10.67 -17.06 -12.29
C GLU A 31 11.74 -16.78 -11.24
N ASP A 32 11.41 -16.00 -10.22
CA ASP A 32 12.35 -15.50 -9.22
C ASP A 32 12.17 -16.15 -7.86
N ARG A 33 13.30 -16.49 -7.23
CA ARG A 33 13.33 -16.95 -5.84
C ARG A 33 12.84 -15.83 -4.93
N THR A 34 11.68 -16.02 -4.31
CA THR A 34 10.99 -15.03 -3.49
C THR A 34 11.11 -15.38 -2.01
N LEU A 35 11.46 -14.39 -1.19
CA LEU A 35 11.34 -14.47 0.25
C LEU A 35 10.05 -13.77 0.68
N LEU A 36 9.17 -14.49 1.38
CA LEU A 36 7.94 -13.96 1.95
C LEU A 36 8.10 -13.86 3.48
N LEU A 37 8.11 -12.63 3.99
CA LEU A 37 8.12 -12.35 5.42
C LEU A 37 6.68 -12.17 5.91
N CYS A 38 6.24 -13.06 6.79
CA CYS A 38 4.90 -13.02 7.37
C CYS A 38 5.01 -12.37 8.75
N CYS A 39 4.55 -11.12 8.87
CA CYS A 39 4.59 -10.36 10.13
C CYS A 39 3.25 -10.37 10.87
N GLU A 40 2.29 -11.18 10.43
CA GLU A 40 0.98 -11.31 11.03
C GLU A 40 0.49 -12.75 10.93
N GLU A 41 -0.10 -13.27 12.00
CA GLU A 41 -0.84 -14.53 11.97
C GLU A 41 -2.31 -14.19 11.73
N GLY A 42 -2.80 -14.43 10.51
CA GLY A 42 -4.20 -14.31 10.13
C GLY A 42 -4.93 -15.66 10.13
N GLU A 43 -6.24 -15.64 9.90
CA GLU A 43 -7.05 -16.87 9.75
C GLU A 43 -6.79 -17.55 8.41
N THR A 44 -6.36 -16.80 7.38
CA THR A 44 -6.07 -17.32 6.04
C THR A 44 -4.64 -17.82 5.95
N GLU A 45 -4.49 -19.05 5.48
CA GLU A 45 -3.18 -19.65 5.22
C GLU A 45 -2.73 -19.43 3.77
N TYR A 46 -1.41 -19.48 3.55
CA TYR A 46 -0.86 -19.50 2.20
C TYR A 46 -1.13 -20.84 1.51
N ASP A 47 -1.63 -20.80 0.27
CA ASP A 47 -1.86 -22.02 -0.52
C ASP A 47 -0.50 -22.65 -0.89
N PRO A 48 -0.21 -23.90 -0.43
CA PRO A 48 1.04 -24.56 -0.75
C PRO A 48 1.34 -24.68 -2.26
N LYS A 49 0.31 -24.63 -3.10
CA LYS A 49 0.46 -24.75 -4.55
C LYS A 49 1.08 -23.49 -5.19
N VAL A 50 0.90 -22.32 -4.57
CA VAL A 50 1.47 -21.06 -5.07
C VAL A 50 2.83 -20.75 -4.48
N LEU A 51 3.30 -21.52 -3.50
CA LEU A 51 4.59 -21.31 -2.84
C LEU A 51 5.80 -21.93 -3.60
N PHE A 52 5.63 -22.30 -4.86
CA PHE A 52 6.76 -22.74 -5.67
C PHE A 52 7.75 -21.57 -5.84
N ASN A 53 9.04 -21.79 -5.52
CA ASN A 53 10.08 -20.75 -5.43
C ASN A 53 9.88 -19.70 -4.32
N VAL A 54 8.89 -19.84 -3.44
CA VAL A 54 8.64 -18.92 -2.32
C VAL A 54 9.08 -19.57 -1.01
N PHE A 55 9.92 -18.83 -0.27
CA PHE A 55 10.40 -19.24 1.07
C PHE A 55 9.73 -18.33 2.09
N THR A 56 8.97 -18.91 2.99
CA THR A 56 8.27 -18.16 4.04
C THR A 56 9.13 -18.07 5.31
N TYR A 57 9.04 -16.93 5.98
CA TYR A 57 9.64 -16.71 7.29
C TYR A 57 8.71 -15.84 8.15
N THR A 58 8.40 -16.31 9.36
CA THR A 58 7.53 -15.57 10.29
C THR A 58 8.34 -14.60 11.13
N VAL A 59 7.82 -13.40 11.33
CA VAL A 59 8.41 -12.32 12.14
C VAL A 59 7.36 -11.87 13.16
N ASP A 60 7.59 -12.16 14.43
CA ASP A 60 6.61 -11.94 15.50
C ASP A 60 6.80 -10.58 16.21
N ASP A 61 7.94 -9.93 16.03
CA ASP A 61 8.29 -8.67 16.69
C ASP A 61 8.88 -7.67 15.68
N PRO A 62 8.33 -6.45 15.56
CA PRO A 62 8.87 -5.41 14.67
C PRO A 62 10.32 -5.05 14.99
N ALA A 63 10.79 -5.23 16.23
CA ALA A 63 12.17 -5.00 16.62
C ALA A 63 13.17 -5.97 15.96
N GLN A 64 12.70 -7.06 15.36
CA GLN A 64 13.54 -7.98 14.59
C GLN A 64 13.90 -7.42 13.20
N LEU A 65 13.14 -6.47 12.68
CA LEU A 65 13.31 -5.92 11.34
C LEU A 65 14.54 -4.97 11.29
N THR A 66 15.73 -5.55 11.43
CA THR A 66 17.01 -4.85 11.39
C THR A 66 17.82 -5.19 10.15
N PRO A 67 18.76 -4.33 9.70
CA PRO A 67 19.63 -4.63 8.57
C PRO A 67 20.41 -5.96 8.73
N GLU A 68 20.82 -6.28 9.95
CA GLU A 68 21.53 -7.54 10.27
C GLU A 68 20.62 -8.74 10.08
N PHE A 69 19.36 -8.64 10.50
CA PHE A 69 18.36 -9.67 10.31
C PHE A 69 18.11 -9.93 8.82
N PHE A 70 17.88 -8.88 8.05
CA PHE A 70 17.66 -9.00 6.60
C PHE A 70 18.88 -9.60 5.89
N LYS A 71 20.10 -9.19 6.23
CA LYS A 71 21.34 -9.78 5.68
C LYS A 71 21.49 -11.26 6.00
N LYS A 72 21.06 -11.69 7.20
CA LYS A 72 21.03 -13.11 7.57
C LYS A 72 20.09 -13.89 6.66
N LEU A 73 18.87 -13.37 6.45
CA LEU A 73 17.89 -14.00 5.56
C LEU A 73 18.37 -14.01 4.11
N GLU A 74 18.97 -12.91 3.63
CA GLU A 74 19.56 -12.85 2.28
C GLU A 74 20.63 -13.93 2.07
N LYS A 75 21.52 -14.11 3.04
CA LYS A 75 22.55 -15.16 2.98
C LYS A 75 21.94 -16.56 2.97
N GLN A 76 20.89 -16.78 3.74
CA GLN A 76 20.23 -18.08 3.89
C GLN A 76 19.42 -18.44 2.65
N TYR A 77 18.55 -17.53 2.19
CA TYR A 77 17.55 -17.80 1.16
C TYR A 77 17.99 -17.33 -0.24
N ARG A 78 18.93 -16.38 -0.33
CA ARG A 78 19.40 -15.77 -1.60
C ARG A 78 18.23 -15.32 -2.50
N PRO A 79 17.30 -14.52 -1.97
CA PRO A 79 16.14 -14.09 -2.73
C PRO A 79 16.54 -13.17 -3.88
N LYS A 80 15.71 -13.14 -4.91
CA LYS A 80 15.76 -12.17 -6.01
C LYS A 80 14.74 -11.05 -5.82
N GLN A 81 13.71 -11.33 -5.02
CA GLN A 81 12.70 -10.37 -4.58
C GLN A 81 12.19 -10.75 -3.19
N VAL A 82 11.62 -9.78 -2.50
CA VAL A 82 11.06 -9.96 -1.16
C VAL A 82 9.65 -9.42 -1.13
N ILE A 83 8.74 -10.18 -0.53
CA ILE A 83 7.39 -9.75 -0.17
C ILE A 83 7.35 -9.67 1.34
N ILE A 84 6.84 -8.57 1.89
CA ILE A 84 6.62 -8.41 3.33
C ILE A 84 5.11 -8.25 3.56
N GLU A 85 4.47 -9.27 4.14
CA GLU A 85 3.14 -9.11 4.71
C GLU A 85 3.28 -8.42 6.06
N PHE A 86 3.16 -7.10 6.05
CA PHE A 86 3.46 -6.27 7.22
C PHE A 86 2.25 -6.19 8.14
N ASN A 87 2.49 -6.40 9.44
CA ASN A 87 1.43 -6.33 10.45
C ASN A 87 0.83 -4.92 10.49
N GLY A 88 -0.48 -4.83 10.28
CA GLY A 88 -1.20 -3.57 10.21
C GLY A 88 -1.18 -2.75 11.50
N MET A 89 -0.94 -3.38 12.64
CA MET A 89 -0.84 -2.72 13.95
C MET A 89 0.57 -2.17 14.24
N TRP A 90 1.56 -2.48 13.41
CA TRP A 90 2.91 -1.96 13.56
C TRP A 90 3.08 -0.64 12.83
N SER A 91 3.80 0.32 13.47
CA SER A 91 4.27 1.52 12.77
C SER A 91 5.41 1.17 11.81
N PHE A 92 5.55 1.97 10.75
CA PHE A 92 6.70 1.88 9.85
C PHE A 92 7.99 2.46 10.46
N GLU A 93 7.91 3.17 11.59
CA GLU A 93 9.07 3.84 12.20
C GLU A 93 10.29 2.93 12.36
N PRO A 94 10.19 1.68 12.89
CA PRO A 94 11.35 0.80 13.00
C PRO A 94 12.00 0.51 11.66
N LEU A 95 11.20 0.25 10.63
CA LEU A 95 11.69 -0.05 9.29
C LEU A 95 12.40 1.16 8.65
N TYR A 96 11.90 2.38 8.88
CA TYR A 96 12.53 3.60 8.37
C TYR A 96 13.77 4.00 9.17
N ARG A 97 13.75 3.81 10.49
CA ARG A 97 14.88 4.18 11.38
C ARG A 97 16.07 3.24 11.20
N GLU A 98 15.85 1.95 11.23
CA GLU A 98 16.91 0.93 11.09
C GLU A 98 17.29 0.71 9.63
N GLY A 99 16.31 0.80 8.74
CA GLY A 99 16.45 0.68 7.28
C GLY A 99 16.57 -0.75 6.77
N LEU A 100 16.46 -0.86 5.46
CA LEU A 100 16.75 -2.09 4.72
C LEU A 100 18.24 -2.18 4.40
N PRO A 101 18.79 -3.37 4.10
CA PRO A 101 20.15 -3.49 3.53
C PRO A 101 20.29 -2.60 2.29
N ALA A 102 21.49 -2.08 2.03
CA ALA A 102 21.75 -1.13 0.95
C ALA A 102 21.38 -1.64 -0.46
N ASN A 103 21.31 -2.96 -0.64
CA ASN A 103 20.91 -3.61 -1.88
C ASN A 103 19.44 -4.08 -1.88
N TRP A 104 18.67 -3.77 -0.83
CA TRP A 104 17.22 -4.03 -0.79
C TRP A 104 16.49 -2.71 -1.05
N ILE A 105 15.76 -2.64 -2.12
CA ILE A 105 15.05 -1.42 -2.52
C ILE A 105 13.56 -1.59 -2.22
N LEU A 106 13.02 -0.75 -1.36
CA LEU A 106 11.58 -0.68 -1.15
C LEU A 106 10.95 -0.19 -2.46
N TYR A 107 10.45 -1.14 -3.23
CA TYR A 107 9.98 -0.90 -4.59
C TYR A 107 8.53 -0.40 -4.61
N GLN A 108 7.68 -0.99 -3.78
CA GLN A 108 6.27 -0.62 -3.71
C GLN A 108 5.68 -0.93 -2.33
N ILE A 109 4.90 0.00 -1.81
CA ILE A 109 4.06 -0.18 -0.62
C ILE A 109 2.61 -0.25 -1.07
N MET A 110 1.95 -1.37 -0.80
CA MET A 110 0.54 -1.61 -1.09
C MET A 110 -0.26 -1.66 0.20
N CYS A 111 -1.26 -0.79 0.32
CA CYS A 111 -2.15 -0.72 1.49
C CYS A 111 -3.51 -1.32 1.14
N LEU A 112 -3.86 -2.44 1.76
CA LEU A 112 -5.18 -3.03 1.67
C LEU A 112 -6.07 -2.50 2.78
N VAL A 113 -7.27 -2.08 2.41
CA VAL A 113 -8.26 -1.51 3.34
C VAL A 113 -9.60 -2.19 3.11
N ASP A 114 -10.11 -2.84 4.14
CA ASP A 114 -11.49 -3.30 4.13
C ASP A 114 -12.43 -2.09 4.22
N ALA A 115 -13.15 -1.80 3.14
CA ALA A 115 -14.05 -0.66 3.05
C ALA A 115 -15.15 -0.69 4.13
N THR A 116 -15.55 -1.88 4.58
CA THR A 116 -16.60 -2.06 5.60
C THR A 116 -16.14 -1.61 6.99
N THR A 117 -14.84 -1.69 7.26
CA THR A 117 -14.24 -1.36 8.56
C THR A 117 -13.43 -0.07 8.56
N PHE A 118 -13.30 0.58 7.40
CA PHE A 118 -12.49 1.79 7.24
C PHE A 118 -12.87 2.91 8.21
N GLU A 119 -14.15 3.28 8.28
CA GLU A 119 -14.62 4.36 9.16
C GLU A 119 -14.43 4.07 10.66
N PRO A 120 -14.74 2.87 11.19
CA PRO A 120 -14.39 2.50 12.55
C PRO A 120 -12.89 2.59 12.85
N TYR A 121 -12.04 2.09 11.97
CA TYR A 121 -10.60 2.16 12.17
C TYR A 121 -10.07 3.60 12.08
N LEU A 122 -10.57 4.40 11.15
CA LEU A 122 -10.19 5.80 11.03
C LEU A 122 -10.53 6.59 12.31
N ARG A 123 -11.68 6.32 12.94
CA ARG A 123 -12.09 6.97 14.19
C ARG A 123 -11.26 6.53 15.41
N ASN A 124 -10.94 5.24 15.51
CA ASN A 124 -10.32 4.68 16.70
C ASN A 124 -8.79 4.65 16.61
N MET A 125 -8.24 4.53 15.41
CA MET A 125 -6.82 4.32 15.12
C MET A 125 -6.36 5.20 13.96
N GLY A 126 -6.92 6.41 13.83
CA GLY A 126 -6.74 7.28 12.67
C GLY A 126 -5.28 7.57 12.35
N GLN A 127 -4.43 7.79 13.35
CA GLN A 127 -3.01 8.06 13.14
C GLN A 127 -2.31 6.88 12.42
N LEU A 128 -2.57 5.66 12.88
CA LEU A 128 -1.96 4.46 12.29
C LEU A 128 -2.52 4.17 10.91
N MET A 129 -3.84 4.34 10.70
CA MET A 129 -4.48 4.21 9.39
C MET A 129 -3.92 5.22 8.40
N MET A 130 -3.78 6.47 8.81
CA MET A 130 -3.24 7.54 7.97
C MET A 130 -1.76 7.32 7.64
N GLU A 131 -0.96 6.78 8.57
CA GLU A 131 0.41 6.38 8.28
C GLU A 131 0.48 5.39 7.11
N LYS A 132 -0.42 4.37 7.09
CA LYS A 132 -0.45 3.39 6.00
C LYS A 132 -0.84 4.03 4.67
N ILE A 133 -1.90 4.84 4.68
CA ILE A 133 -2.42 5.53 3.48
C ILE A 133 -1.39 6.52 2.93
N LEU A 134 -0.75 7.32 3.77
CA LEU A 134 0.21 8.35 3.35
C LEU A 134 1.49 7.78 2.74
N ASN A 135 1.90 6.59 3.18
CA ASN A 135 3.13 5.96 2.70
C ASN A 135 2.89 4.95 1.56
N ALA A 136 1.66 4.68 1.18
CA ALA A 136 1.35 3.73 0.13
C ALA A 136 1.61 4.31 -1.27
N ASP A 137 2.15 3.48 -2.16
CA ASP A 137 2.20 3.73 -3.60
C ASP A 137 0.92 3.24 -4.28
N MET A 138 0.25 2.24 -3.66
CA MET A 138 -1.03 1.70 -4.11
C MET A 138 -1.95 1.48 -2.92
N ILE A 139 -3.21 1.87 -3.04
CA ILE A 139 -4.24 1.67 -2.03
C ILE A 139 -5.40 0.90 -2.67
N ILE A 140 -5.78 -0.22 -2.06
CA ILE A 140 -6.89 -1.04 -2.53
C ILE A 140 -7.95 -1.09 -1.43
N PHE A 141 -9.09 -0.46 -1.68
CA PHE A 141 -10.28 -0.64 -0.85
C PHE A 141 -11.06 -1.83 -1.39
N ASN A 142 -11.04 -2.92 -0.66
CA ASN A 142 -11.78 -4.11 -1.05
C ASN A 142 -13.18 -4.18 -0.39
N ARG A 143 -13.97 -5.18 -0.77
CA ARG A 143 -15.34 -5.40 -0.27
C ARG A 143 -16.25 -4.18 -0.43
N CYS A 144 -16.03 -3.40 -1.47
CA CYS A 144 -16.84 -2.23 -1.77
C CYS A 144 -18.24 -2.60 -2.24
N ASN A 145 -19.21 -1.82 -1.81
CA ASN A 145 -20.54 -1.74 -2.39
C ASN A 145 -20.83 -0.29 -2.82
N GLU A 146 -21.95 -0.03 -3.42
CA GLU A 146 -22.29 1.30 -3.94
C GLU A 146 -22.29 2.39 -2.86
N GLU A 147 -22.80 2.08 -1.67
CA GLU A 147 -22.85 3.01 -0.53
C GLU A 147 -21.45 3.35 -0.01
N LEU A 148 -20.60 2.33 0.17
CA LEU A 148 -19.22 2.50 0.61
C LEU A 148 -18.37 3.27 -0.41
N ARG A 149 -18.54 2.98 -1.71
CA ARG A 149 -17.87 3.75 -2.77
C ARG A 149 -18.22 5.22 -2.72
N LYS A 150 -19.51 5.55 -2.55
CA LYS A 150 -19.96 6.94 -2.42
C LYS A 150 -19.37 7.62 -1.17
N ALA A 151 -19.34 6.90 -0.05
CA ALA A 151 -18.75 7.40 1.19
C ALA A 151 -17.24 7.67 1.05
N LEU A 152 -16.50 6.73 0.43
CA LEU A 152 -15.06 6.88 0.17
C LEU A 152 -14.77 8.04 -0.76
N ARG A 153 -15.53 8.21 -1.86
CA ARG A 153 -15.37 9.35 -2.78
C ARG A 153 -15.60 10.69 -2.07
N GLY A 154 -16.52 10.75 -1.13
CA GLY A 154 -16.75 11.94 -0.30
C GLY A 154 -15.57 12.33 0.61
N ARG A 155 -14.61 11.42 0.82
CA ARG A 155 -13.40 11.68 1.63
C ARG A 155 -12.27 12.37 0.88
N ASN A 156 -12.31 12.38 -0.44
CA ASN A 156 -11.22 12.88 -1.30
C ASN A 156 -9.82 12.44 -0.84
N LEU A 157 -9.60 11.12 -0.81
CA LEU A 157 -8.32 10.53 -0.39
C LEU A 157 -7.16 10.95 -1.30
N ARG A 158 -7.46 11.44 -2.50
CA ARG A 158 -6.46 11.99 -3.42
C ARG A 158 -5.73 13.21 -2.82
N MET A 159 -6.42 14.03 -2.03
CA MET A 159 -5.79 15.14 -1.29
C MET A 159 -4.86 14.65 -0.18
N VAL A 160 -5.15 13.46 0.38
CA VAL A 160 -4.31 12.86 1.43
C VAL A 160 -3.06 12.24 0.84
N ASN A 161 -3.21 11.43 -0.19
CA ASN A 161 -2.08 10.84 -0.92
C ASN A 161 -2.26 11.04 -2.42
N ARG A 162 -1.58 12.04 -2.97
CA ARG A 162 -1.68 12.46 -4.36
C ARG A 162 -1.02 11.49 -5.33
N ARG A 163 -0.07 10.69 -4.84
CA ARG A 163 0.79 9.85 -5.68
C ARG A 163 0.32 8.42 -5.77
N ALA A 164 -0.43 7.95 -4.78
CA ALA A 164 -0.90 6.58 -4.77
C ALA A 164 -1.89 6.31 -5.90
N ASP A 165 -1.75 5.16 -6.52
CA ASP A 165 -2.83 4.58 -7.30
C ASP A 165 -3.89 4.03 -6.33
N ILE A 166 -5.15 4.44 -6.50
CA ILE A 166 -6.22 4.06 -5.57
C ILE A 166 -7.29 3.30 -6.34
N TYR A 167 -7.58 2.09 -5.89
CA TYR A 167 -8.56 1.18 -6.48
C TYR A 167 -9.67 0.83 -5.51
N LEU A 168 -10.87 0.66 -6.06
CA LEU A 168 -12.04 0.13 -5.36
C LEU A 168 -12.36 -1.25 -5.93
N GLU A 169 -12.22 -2.28 -5.12
CA GLU A 169 -12.56 -3.66 -5.47
C GLU A 169 -13.95 -3.99 -4.91
N ASN A 170 -14.84 -4.39 -5.77
CA ASN A 170 -16.20 -4.76 -5.44
C ASN A 170 -16.29 -6.19 -4.91
N THR A 171 -17.38 -6.49 -4.22
CA THR A 171 -17.66 -7.85 -3.70
C THR A 171 -17.81 -8.92 -4.80
N ASP A 172 -18.03 -8.53 -6.05
CA ASP A 172 -18.08 -9.40 -7.21
C ASP A 172 -16.72 -9.65 -7.88
N GLY A 173 -15.65 -9.08 -7.33
CA GLY A 173 -14.27 -9.18 -7.84
C GLY A 173 -13.93 -8.21 -8.96
N THR A 174 -14.86 -7.32 -9.35
CA THR A 174 -14.53 -6.23 -10.28
C THR A 174 -13.83 -5.10 -9.55
N SER A 175 -12.89 -4.42 -10.23
CA SER A 175 -12.20 -3.25 -9.68
C SER A 175 -12.39 -2.03 -10.57
N GLU A 176 -12.37 -0.86 -9.96
CA GLU A 176 -12.44 0.44 -10.63
C GLU A 176 -11.46 1.42 -10.00
N ASP A 177 -11.05 2.41 -10.77
CA ASP A 177 -10.24 3.51 -10.25
C ASP A 177 -11.05 4.39 -9.28
N TYR A 178 -10.45 4.72 -8.15
CA TYR A 178 -11.05 5.63 -7.18
C TYR A 178 -11.18 7.06 -7.72
N VAL A 179 -10.19 7.50 -8.51
CA VAL A 179 -10.12 8.87 -9.01
C VAL A 179 -11.19 9.11 -10.06
N THR A 180 -12.07 10.08 -9.81
CA THR A 180 -13.00 10.63 -10.78
C THR A 180 -12.49 11.97 -11.29
N GLU A 181 -12.94 12.37 -12.49
CA GLU A 181 -12.61 13.66 -13.12
C GLU A 181 -12.91 14.87 -12.22
N ASP A 182 -13.82 14.70 -11.24
CA ASP A 182 -14.22 15.77 -10.32
C ASP A 182 -13.29 15.95 -9.10
N MET A 183 -12.33 15.04 -8.89
CA MET A 183 -11.45 15.07 -7.72
C MET A 183 -10.17 15.86 -8.00
N ALA A 184 -10.06 17.06 -7.42
CA ALA A 184 -8.80 17.79 -7.42
C ALA A 184 -7.79 17.16 -6.46
N PRO A 185 -6.52 17.03 -6.86
CA PRO A 185 -5.45 16.53 -5.99
C PRO A 185 -5.00 17.54 -4.92
N PHE A 186 -5.48 18.77 -5.01
CA PHE A 186 -5.14 19.88 -4.11
C PHE A 186 -6.41 20.54 -3.56
N ASP A 187 -6.30 21.14 -2.37
CA ASP A 187 -7.35 21.97 -1.81
C ASP A 187 -7.33 23.36 -2.49
N LEU A 188 -8.33 23.63 -3.30
CA LEU A 188 -8.49 24.89 -4.04
C LEU A 188 -9.47 25.86 -3.36
N SER A 189 -10.04 25.50 -2.22
CA SER A 189 -11.08 26.28 -1.54
C SER A 189 -10.61 27.64 -1.03
N GLY A 190 -9.31 27.80 -0.78
CA GLY A 190 -8.70 29.02 -0.26
C GLY A 190 -8.39 30.09 -1.30
N GLY A 191 -8.54 29.81 -2.59
CA GLY A 191 -8.17 30.71 -3.68
C GLY A 191 -6.66 30.95 -3.84
N HIS A 192 -5.85 30.27 -3.04
CA HIS A 192 -4.39 30.26 -3.12
C HIS A 192 -3.90 28.82 -3.01
N LEU A 193 -2.93 28.45 -3.83
CA LEU A 193 -2.35 27.11 -3.85
C LEU A 193 -0.83 27.20 -3.75
N ASP A 194 -0.28 26.65 -2.70
CA ASP A 194 1.16 26.41 -2.55
C ASP A 194 1.51 24.99 -2.96
N VAL A 195 2.20 24.84 -4.08
CA VAL A 195 2.55 23.52 -4.63
C VAL A 195 3.96 23.15 -4.20
N PRO A 196 4.14 22.10 -3.37
CA PRO A 196 5.46 21.61 -3.02
C PRO A 196 6.26 21.17 -4.27
N ASP A 197 7.57 21.40 -4.29
CA ASP A 197 8.45 21.05 -5.42
C ASP A 197 8.25 19.61 -5.90
N ASN A 198 8.09 18.68 -4.97
CA ASN A 198 7.87 17.26 -5.28
C ASN A 198 6.51 16.96 -5.92
N ASP A 199 5.53 17.84 -5.79
CA ASP A 199 4.17 17.66 -6.30
C ASP A 199 3.89 18.49 -7.56
N TYR A 200 4.89 19.28 -8.02
CA TYR A 200 4.76 20.13 -9.19
C TYR A 200 4.30 19.40 -10.45
N GLY A 201 4.83 18.18 -10.67
CA GLY A 201 4.43 17.35 -11.80
C GLY A 201 2.95 16.96 -11.77
N ILE A 202 2.44 16.61 -10.58
CA ILE A 202 1.02 16.27 -10.39
C ILE A 202 0.13 17.48 -10.63
N TRP A 203 0.51 18.62 -10.06
CA TRP A 203 -0.20 19.88 -10.29
C TRP A 203 -0.22 20.24 -11.77
N TYR A 204 0.93 20.17 -12.46
CA TYR A 204 1.04 20.54 -13.85
C TYR A 204 0.12 19.70 -14.75
N VAL A 205 0.10 18.39 -14.55
CA VAL A 205 -0.76 17.48 -15.31
C VAL A 205 -2.24 17.75 -15.03
N ASP A 206 -2.64 17.84 -13.75
CA ASP A 206 -4.04 18.14 -13.42
C ASP A 206 -4.49 19.53 -13.94
N MET A 207 -3.60 20.53 -13.87
CA MET A 207 -3.88 21.87 -14.41
C MET A 207 -4.03 21.86 -15.94
N MET A 208 -3.24 21.06 -16.64
CA MET A 208 -3.36 20.91 -18.09
C MET A 208 -4.63 20.18 -18.51
N ASP A 209 -5.04 19.16 -17.76
CA ASP A 209 -6.23 18.36 -18.05
C ASP A 209 -7.51 19.07 -17.60
N ASN A 210 -7.44 19.85 -16.52
CA ASN A 210 -8.59 20.48 -15.87
C ASN A 210 -8.35 21.99 -15.59
N PRO A 211 -8.01 22.83 -16.59
CA PRO A 211 -7.60 24.22 -16.38
C PRO A 211 -8.65 25.05 -15.64
N GLN A 212 -9.94 24.74 -15.84
CA GLN A 212 -11.05 25.46 -15.19
C GLN A 212 -11.07 25.32 -13.66
N ARG A 213 -10.43 24.29 -13.09
CA ARG A 213 -10.31 24.11 -11.63
C ARG A 213 -9.45 25.19 -10.99
N TYR A 214 -8.50 25.70 -11.75
CA TYR A 214 -7.48 26.64 -11.30
C TYR A 214 -7.79 28.10 -11.65
N ASP A 215 -8.94 28.37 -12.24
CA ASP A 215 -9.37 29.74 -12.56
C ASP A 215 -9.53 30.57 -11.28
N GLY A 216 -8.75 31.66 -11.16
CA GLY A 216 -8.76 32.53 -9.99
C GLY A 216 -7.94 32.01 -8.79
N ILE A 217 -7.21 30.92 -8.94
CA ILE A 217 -6.24 30.43 -7.95
C ILE A 217 -4.90 31.13 -8.18
N THR A 218 -4.28 31.61 -7.10
CA THR A 218 -2.99 32.34 -7.12
C THR A 218 -1.88 31.56 -6.42
#